data_2d50655faee7efdb663ebdfffd9c7b9d
#
_entry.id   2d50655faee7efdb663ebdfffd9c7b9d
#
_cell.length_a   1.000
_cell.length_b   1.000
_cell.length_c   1.000
_cell.angle_alpha   90.00
_cell.angle_beta   90.00
_cell.angle_gamma   90.00
#
_symmetry.space_group_name_H-M   'P 1'
#
loop_
_entity.id
_entity.type
_entity.pdbx_description
1 polymer ?
#
loop_
_entity_poly.entity_id
_entity_poly.type
_entity_poly.pdbx_seq_one_letter_code
_entity_poly.pdbx_strand_id
1 'polypeptide(L)'
;MGKDFGILEVEMKFYAVKKGRTPGIYRTWDAAKEQVDGFSGAEYKSFEQITDATDYLDWNAQTQSDILQKGEDNLQNAVKRVQQKSQEIKKAPRKKTKQYNHVNSNPADFFAVTYTDGGTRNTGVYKGGHVKKTDKAAWAYLIEWDDQKVHGSGGEYGATNNKMEQTALINALKKLLELGFNDKHLLFVLDSQYVLNAINKHWLQSWKKRGWRRSSGPLANVAEWQELDRLLKEFPDSTFEWTKGHANNRGNEFVDHELNRYMDQKM
;
A
#
# COMPACT_ATOMS: atom_id res chain seq x y z
N MET A 1 40.07 -8.54 -1.52
CA MET A 1 39.22 -8.41 -2.73
C MET A 1 37.86 -7.87 -2.30
N GLY A 2 37.72 -6.56 -2.36
CA GLY A 2 36.44 -5.88 -2.06
C GLY A 2 35.47 -6.08 -3.22
N LYS A 3 34.26 -6.50 -2.92
CA LYS A 3 33.16 -6.48 -3.89
C LYS A 3 32.48 -5.12 -3.76
N ASP A 4 32.66 -4.27 -4.77
CA ASP A 4 31.91 -3.05 -4.96
C ASP A 4 30.43 -3.41 -5.12
N PHE A 5 29.62 -2.99 -4.15
CA PHE A 5 28.17 -2.92 -4.30
C PHE A 5 27.87 -1.63 -5.09
N GLY A 6 27.66 -1.78 -6.39
CA GLY A 6 27.19 -0.70 -7.24
C GLY A 6 25.83 -0.19 -6.72
N ILE A 7 25.82 1.03 -6.21
CA ILE A 7 24.61 1.80 -5.95
C ILE A 7 24.02 2.10 -7.33
N LEU A 8 22.91 1.49 -7.68
CA LEU A 8 22.11 1.91 -8.83
C LEU A 8 21.51 3.28 -8.48
N GLU A 9 22.17 4.36 -8.93
CA GLU A 9 21.56 5.67 -9.01
C GLU A 9 20.32 5.56 -9.89
N VAL A 10 19.14 5.64 -9.28
CA VAL A 10 17.89 5.80 -10.02
C VAL A 10 17.87 7.25 -10.47
N GLU A 11 18.21 7.50 -11.74
CA GLU A 11 18.05 8.81 -12.37
C GLU A 11 16.57 9.23 -12.24
N MET A 12 16.29 10.16 -11.32
CA MET A 12 14.96 10.76 -11.20
C MET A 12 14.72 11.72 -12.35
N LYS A 13 13.73 11.43 -13.19
CA LYS A 13 13.31 12.32 -14.28
C LYS A 13 12.03 13.05 -13.91
N PHE A 14 11.93 14.29 -14.36
CA PHE A 14 10.73 15.13 -14.26
C PHE A 14 10.09 15.23 -15.63
N TYR A 15 8.79 14.98 -15.72
CA TYR A 15 8.02 15.04 -16.96
C TYR A 15 7.12 16.27 -16.91
N ALA A 16 7.47 17.31 -17.67
CA ALA A 16 6.67 18.53 -17.78
C ALA A 16 5.65 18.40 -18.91
N VAL A 17 4.38 18.51 -18.57
CA VAL A 17 3.26 18.56 -19.53
C VAL A 17 2.81 20.01 -19.65
N LYS A 18 3.17 20.67 -20.77
CA LYS A 18 2.78 22.05 -21.08
C LYS A 18 1.36 22.11 -21.61
N LYS A 19 0.96 21.10 -22.41
CA LYS A 19 -0.37 20.99 -22.95
C LYS A 19 -0.87 19.54 -22.91
N GLY A 20 -1.94 19.31 -22.16
CA GLY A 20 -2.53 18.02 -21.87
C GLY A 20 -3.81 18.19 -21.08
N ARG A 21 -4.41 17.08 -20.60
CA ARG A 21 -5.61 17.13 -19.75
C ARG A 21 -5.37 17.94 -18.49
N THR A 22 -4.24 17.74 -17.86
CA THR A 22 -3.79 18.53 -16.69
C THR A 22 -2.33 18.93 -16.93
N PRO A 23 -2.03 20.20 -17.27
CA PRO A 23 -0.65 20.71 -17.33
C PRO A 23 0.01 20.63 -15.95
N GLY A 24 1.31 20.27 -15.92
CA GLY A 24 2.03 20.15 -14.66
C GLY A 24 3.37 19.41 -14.78
N ILE A 25 4.05 19.23 -13.65
CA ILE A 25 5.28 18.44 -13.56
C ILE A 25 4.97 17.14 -12.83
N TYR A 26 5.33 16.03 -13.49
CA TYR A 26 5.08 14.66 -13.01
C TYR A 26 6.42 13.96 -12.75
N ARG A 27 6.48 13.17 -11.69
CA ARG A 27 7.69 12.42 -11.31
C ARG A 27 7.81 11.04 -11.97
N THR A 28 6.74 10.57 -12.65
CA THR A 28 6.71 9.31 -13.39
C THR A 28 6.18 9.52 -14.78
N TRP A 29 6.69 8.72 -15.75
CA TRP A 29 6.17 8.74 -17.09
C TRP A 29 4.70 8.33 -17.17
N ASP A 30 4.28 7.35 -16.35
CA ASP A 30 2.90 6.86 -16.37
C ASP A 30 1.91 7.97 -16.00
N ALA A 31 2.21 8.73 -14.93
CA ALA A 31 1.39 9.87 -14.55
C ALA A 31 1.33 10.99 -15.61
N ALA A 32 2.45 11.28 -16.26
CA ALA A 32 2.51 12.24 -17.36
C ALA A 32 1.77 11.72 -18.59
N LYS A 33 1.92 10.44 -18.93
CA LYS A 33 1.28 9.78 -20.05
C LYS A 33 -0.25 9.86 -19.97
N GLU A 34 -0.84 9.66 -18.80
CA GLU A 34 -2.29 9.82 -18.61
C GLU A 34 -2.80 11.20 -19.03
N GLN A 35 -1.96 12.22 -18.93
CA GLN A 35 -2.35 13.59 -19.30
C GLN A 35 -2.23 13.88 -20.80
N VAL A 36 -1.40 13.14 -21.51
CA VAL A 36 -1.09 13.41 -22.92
C VAL A 36 -1.60 12.34 -23.87
N ASP A 37 -1.81 11.12 -23.42
CA ASP A 37 -2.25 10.00 -24.27
C ASP A 37 -3.66 10.26 -24.83
N GLY A 38 -3.77 10.24 -26.17
CA GLY A 38 -5.00 10.59 -26.88
C GLY A 38 -5.43 12.07 -26.79
N PHE A 39 -4.59 12.97 -26.26
CA PHE A 39 -4.86 14.40 -26.23
C PHE A 39 -4.29 15.07 -27.49
N SER A 40 -5.17 15.65 -28.34
CA SER A 40 -4.75 16.30 -29.59
C SER A 40 -3.90 17.55 -29.30
N GLY A 41 -2.69 17.57 -29.89
CA GLY A 41 -1.74 18.67 -29.70
C GLY A 41 -1.07 18.71 -28.33
N ALA A 42 -0.87 17.56 -27.71
CA ALA A 42 -0.13 17.47 -26.46
C ALA A 42 1.31 17.99 -26.61
N GLU A 43 1.77 18.75 -25.60
CA GLU A 43 3.13 19.27 -25.51
C GLU A 43 3.72 18.85 -24.16
N TYR A 44 4.80 18.07 -24.19
CA TYR A 44 5.47 17.58 -22.99
C TYR A 44 6.95 17.28 -23.25
N LYS A 45 7.76 17.26 -22.16
CA LYS A 45 9.19 16.96 -22.23
C LYS A 45 9.69 16.42 -20.90
N SER A 46 10.73 15.56 -20.93
CA SER A 46 11.39 15.06 -19.73
C SER A 46 12.67 15.85 -19.42
N PHE A 47 12.97 16.01 -18.13
CA PHE A 47 14.12 16.73 -17.61
C PHE A 47 14.77 15.96 -16.46
N GLU A 48 16.05 16.18 -16.24
CA GLU A 48 16.79 15.63 -15.08
C GLU A 48 16.69 16.57 -13.87
N GLN A 49 16.49 17.87 -14.11
CA GLN A 49 16.36 18.89 -13.06
C GLN A 49 14.94 19.48 -13.07
N ILE A 50 14.41 19.68 -11.84
CA ILE A 50 13.07 20.25 -11.68
C ILE A 50 13.01 21.71 -12.16
N THR A 51 14.11 22.46 -12.03
CA THR A 51 14.24 23.85 -12.53
C THR A 51 13.98 23.94 -14.02
N ASP A 52 14.62 23.07 -14.81
CA ASP A 52 14.46 23.05 -16.26
C ASP A 52 13.02 22.67 -16.68
N ALA A 53 12.40 21.77 -15.91
CA ALA A 53 11.00 21.39 -16.10
C ALA A 53 10.05 22.57 -15.83
N THR A 54 10.36 23.39 -14.81
CA THR A 54 9.60 24.57 -14.44
C THR A 54 9.74 25.67 -15.52
N ASP A 55 10.96 25.90 -15.99
CA ASP A 55 11.26 26.87 -17.04
C ASP A 55 10.59 26.49 -18.38
N TYR A 56 10.53 25.20 -18.70
CA TYR A 56 9.82 24.72 -19.89
C TYR A 56 8.32 25.01 -19.86
N LEU A 57 7.72 25.02 -18.68
CA LEU A 57 6.30 25.35 -18.52
C LEU A 57 6.02 26.86 -18.61
N ASP A 58 7.03 27.72 -18.59
CA ASP A 58 6.89 29.19 -18.49
C ASP A 58 6.01 29.59 -17.29
N TRP A 59 6.17 28.88 -16.16
CA TRP A 59 5.36 29.08 -14.96
C TRP A 59 5.78 30.35 -14.22
N ASN A 60 5.17 31.47 -14.60
CA ASN A 60 5.25 32.70 -13.80
C ASN A 60 4.26 32.64 -12.61
N ALA A 61 4.43 33.57 -11.67
CA ALA A 61 3.59 33.62 -10.44
C ALA A 61 2.08 33.74 -10.73
N GLN A 62 1.71 34.36 -11.86
CA GLN A 62 0.31 34.52 -12.27
C GLN A 62 -0.31 33.16 -12.68
N THR A 63 0.42 32.36 -13.44
CA THR A 63 -0.05 31.02 -13.88
C THR A 63 -0.20 30.07 -12.68
N GLN A 64 0.67 30.17 -11.67
CA GLN A 64 0.52 29.43 -10.42
C GLN A 64 -0.76 29.82 -9.67
N SER A 65 -1.03 31.12 -9.55
CA SER A 65 -2.23 31.65 -8.90
C SER A 65 -3.50 31.15 -9.57
N ASP A 66 -3.56 31.17 -10.91
CA ASP A 66 -4.72 30.73 -11.70
C ASP A 66 -4.97 29.21 -11.56
N ILE A 67 -3.91 28.41 -11.47
CA ILE A 67 -4.03 26.95 -11.27
C ILE A 67 -4.49 26.63 -9.85
N LEU A 68 -3.98 27.31 -8.83
CA LEU A 68 -4.43 27.15 -7.45
C LEU A 68 -5.90 27.56 -7.29
N GLN A 69 -6.31 28.69 -7.87
CA GLN A 69 -7.71 29.14 -7.85
C GLN A 69 -8.67 28.13 -8.51
N LYS A 70 -8.31 27.61 -9.70
CA LYS A 70 -9.09 26.55 -10.34
C LYS A 70 -9.11 25.25 -9.55
N GLY A 71 -8.04 24.93 -8.83
CA GLY A 71 -7.97 23.79 -7.91
C GLY A 71 -8.93 23.93 -6.74
N GLU A 72 -8.97 25.12 -6.12
CA GLU A 72 -9.90 25.45 -5.02
C GLU A 72 -11.36 25.45 -5.47
N ASP A 73 -11.68 26.02 -6.64
CA ASP A 73 -13.02 26.02 -7.20
C ASP A 73 -13.52 24.59 -7.50
N ASN A 74 -12.66 23.74 -8.05
CA ASN A 74 -12.97 22.33 -8.28
C ASN A 74 -13.21 21.56 -6.98
N LEU A 75 -12.40 21.83 -5.94
CA LEU A 75 -12.57 21.23 -4.62
C LEU A 75 -13.89 21.69 -3.96
N GLN A 76 -14.21 22.99 -4.00
CA GLN A 76 -15.47 23.52 -3.46
C GLN A 76 -16.68 22.93 -4.19
N ASN A 77 -16.61 22.78 -5.52
CA ASN A 77 -17.68 22.15 -6.31
C ASN A 77 -17.83 20.66 -5.99
N ALA A 78 -16.73 19.94 -5.76
CA ALA A 78 -16.74 18.54 -5.31
C ALA A 78 -17.37 18.43 -3.91
N VAL A 79 -17.00 19.31 -2.97
CA VAL A 79 -17.59 19.36 -1.61
C VAL A 79 -19.09 19.63 -1.66
N LYS A 80 -19.54 20.60 -2.49
CA LYS A 80 -20.99 20.88 -2.67
C LYS A 80 -21.75 19.66 -3.21
N ARG A 81 -21.18 18.95 -4.21
CA ARG A 81 -21.78 17.71 -4.77
C ARG A 81 -21.87 16.60 -3.72
N VAL A 82 -20.84 16.43 -2.88
CA VAL A 82 -20.85 15.45 -1.80
C VAL A 82 -21.88 15.82 -0.74
N GLN A 83 -22.01 17.09 -0.37
CA GLN A 83 -23.01 17.56 0.60
C GLN A 83 -24.44 17.39 0.08
N GLN A 84 -24.72 17.69 -1.20
CA GLN A 84 -26.03 17.45 -1.82
C GLN A 84 -26.37 15.96 -1.85
N LYS A 85 -25.42 15.12 -2.28
CA LYS A 85 -25.60 13.66 -2.29
C LYS A 85 -25.81 13.07 -0.89
N SER A 86 -25.17 13.63 0.13
CA SER A 86 -25.36 13.24 1.53
C SER A 86 -26.75 13.57 2.07
N GLN A 87 -27.39 14.65 1.60
CA GLN A 87 -28.76 15.00 1.97
C GLN A 87 -29.81 14.09 1.30
N GLU A 88 -29.54 13.65 0.05
CA GLU A 88 -30.40 12.69 -0.65
C GLU A 88 -30.32 11.29 -0.03
N ILE A 89 -29.14 10.86 0.43
CA ILE A 89 -28.94 9.55 1.08
C ILE A 89 -29.64 9.47 2.45
N LYS A 90 -29.84 10.61 3.15
CA LYS A 90 -30.56 10.64 4.43
C LYS A 90 -32.07 10.37 4.29
N LYS A 91 -32.66 10.45 3.08
CA LYS A 91 -34.08 10.23 2.79
C LYS A 91 -34.41 8.83 2.26
N ALA A 92 -33.43 7.97 2.01
CA ALA A 92 -33.68 6.61 1.53
C ALA A 92 -33.69 5.59 2.69
N PRO A 93 -34.55 4.54 2.66
CA PRO A 93 -34.59 3.53 3.71
C PRO A 93 -33.28 2.74 3.73
N ARG A 94 -32.62 2.73 4.88
CA ARG A 94 -31.33 2.05 5.10
C ARG A 94 -31.47 0.54 4.94
N LYS A 95 -31.04 -0.01 3.79
CA LYS A 95 -30.61 -1.41 3.73
C LYS A 95 -29.32 -1.53 4.54
N LYS A 96 -29.27 -2.47 5.50
CA LYS A 96 -28.06 -2.78 6.29
C LYS A 96 -26.95 -3.25 5.34
N THR A 97 -26.15 -2.36 4.81
CA THR A 97 -24.89 -2.66 4.16
C THR A 97 -23.86 -2.96 5.25
N LYS A 98 -23.20 -4.12 5.14
CA LYS A 98 -22.03 -4.42 5.97
C LYS A 98 -21.02 -3.29 5.79
N GLN A 99 -20.73 -2.60 6.87
CA GLN A 99 -19.75 -1.52 6.92
C GLN A 99 -18.37 -2.17 6.77
N TYR A 100 -17.77 -2.07 5.58
CA TYR A 100 -16.37 -2.41 5.38
C TYR A 100 -15.55 -1.20 5.83
N ASN A 101 -14.70 -1.40 6.82
CA ASN A 101 -13.78 -0.38 7.29
C ASN A 101 -12.75 -0.12 6.17
N HIS A 102 -12.86 1.03 5.52
CA HIS A 102 -11.81 1.56 4.65
C HIS A 102 -10.70 2.17 5.52
N VAL A 103 -9.52 2.37 4.95
CA VAL A 103 -8.48 3.20 5.56
C VAL A 103 -9.10 4.57 5.82
N ASN A 104 -9.23 4.92 7.09
CA ASN A 104 -9.88 6.17 7.52
C ASN A 104 -8.84 7.20 7.98
N SER A 105 -7.62 6.75 8.28
CA SER A 105 -6.53 7.59 8.75
C SER A 105 -5.85 8.30 7.58
N ASN A 106 -5.45 9.56 7.81
CA ASN A 106 -4.63 10.28 6.86
C ASN A 106 -3.17 9.78 7.00
N PRO A 107 -2.53 9.24 5.95
CA PRO A 107 -1.14 8.78 6.00
C PRO A 107 -0.15 9.84 6.51
N ALA A 108 -0.43 11.12 6.27
CA ALA A 108 0.43 12.23 6.71
C ALA A 108 0.47 12.44 8.23
N ASP A 109 -0.46 11.81 8.99
CA ASP A 109 -0.48 11.91 10.45
C ASP A 109 0.48 10.91 11.12
N PHE A 110 1.11 10.01 10.33
CA PHE A 110 2.00 8.97 10.80
C PHE A 110 3.44 9.22 10.36
N PHE A 111 4.39 8.76 11.19
CA PHE A 111 5.80 8.82 10.84
C PHE A 111 6.12 7.96 9.63
N ALA A 112 5.55 6.76 9.55
CA ALA A 112 5.68 5.89 8.39
C ALA A 112 4.39 5.09 8.14
N VAL A 113 4.18 4.74 6.86
CA VAL A 113 3.09 3.87 6.41
C VAL A 113 3.67 2.57 5.87
N THR A 114 3.14 1.45 6.35
CA THR A 114 3.58 0.11 5.97
C THR A 114 2.45 -0.65 5.30
N TYR A 115 2.70 -1.14 4.10
CA TYR A 115 1.80 -1.99 3.34
C TYR A 115 2.35 -3.41 3.32
N THR A 116 1.48 -4.41 3.46
CA THR A 116 1.87 -5.82 3.38
C THR A 116 0.86 -6.63 2.61
N ASP A 117 1.33 -7.60 1.86
CA ASP A 117 0.49 -8.54 1.12
C ASP A 117 1.16 -9.92 1.07
N GLY A 118 0.34 -10.97 1.04
CA GLY A 118 0.78 -12.34 0.91
C GLY A 118 -0.15 -13.15 0.03
N GLY A 119 0.42 -13.86 -0.94
CA GLY A 119 -0.33 -14.59 -1.94
C GLY A 119 0.19 -16.00 -2.20
N THR A 120 -0.69 -16.85 -2.74
CA THR A 120 -0.32 -18.18 -3.24
C THR A 120 -0.97 -18.44 -4.58
N ARG A 121 -0.21 -19.02 -5.52
CA ARG A 121 -0.70 -19.44 -6.83
C ARG A 121 -1.10 -20.90 -6.78
N ASN A 122 -2.33 -21.15 -6.39
CA ASN A 122 -2.89 -22.51 -6.36
C ASN A 122 -3.34 -22.96 -7.75
N THR A 123 -2.77 -24.04 -8.25
CA THR A 123 -3.24 -24.70 -9.46
C THR A 123 -4.44 -25.62 -9.14
N GLY A 124 -5.62 -25.06 -8.98
CA GLY A 124 -6.83 -25.86 -8.74
C GLY A 124 -7.63 -25.47 -7.50
N VAL A 125 -8.03 -24.20 -7.40
CA VAL A 125 -8.92 -23.72 -6.35
C VAL A 125 -10.35 -24.15 -6.66
N TYR A 126 -10.77 -25.27 -6.11
CA TYR A 126 -12.17 -25.61 -5.89
C TYR A 126 -12.43 -25.69 -4.38
N LYS A 127 -13.67 -25.47 -4.00
CA LYS A 127 -14.08 -25.48 -2.58
C LYS A 127 -13.64 -26.79 -1.90
N GLY A 128 -12.65 -26.71 -0.97
CA GLY A 128 -12.03 -27.85 -0.30
C GLY A 128 -10.65 -28.27 -0.83
N GLY A 129 -10.11 -27.60 -1.83
CA GLY A 129 -8.75 -27.86 -2.32
C GLY A 129 -7.68 -27.43 -1.31
N HIS A 130 -6.65 -28.25 -1.18
CA HIS A 130 -5.48 -27.96 -0.34
C HIS A 130 -4.33 -27.42 -1.20
N VAL A 131 -3.51 -26.54 -0.61
CA VAL A 131 -2.26 -26.10 -1.24
C VAL A 131 -1.36 -27.31 -1.47
N LYS A 132 -0.85 -27.45 -2.69
CA LYS A 132 0.12 -28.48 -3.05
C LYS A 132 1.53 -28.04 -2.65
N LYS A 133 2.40 -29.00 -2.37
CA LYS A 133 3.81 -28.71 -2.04
C LYS A 133 4.58 -27.97 -3.14
N THR A 134 4.07 -27.99 -4.36
CA THR A 134 4.65 -27.32 -5.54
C THR A 134 4.03 -25.95 -5.83
N ASP A 135 2.99 -25.56 -5.12
CA ASP A 135 2.35 -24.27 -5.34
C ASP A 135 3.27 -23.14 -4.84
N LYS A 136 3.51 -22.16 -5.68
CA LYS A 136 4.29 -20.99 -5.34
C LYS A 136 3.52 -20.09 -4.39
N ALA A 137 4.18 -19.59 -3.36
CA ALA A 137 3.61 -18.64 -2.42
C ALA A 137 4.64 -17.56 -2.09
N ALA A 138 4.23 -16.31 -2.03
CA ALA A 138 5.12 -15.19 -1.79
C ALA A 138 4.48 -14.15 -0.88
N TRP A 139 5.33 -13.31 -0.31
CA TRP A 139 5.00 -12.18 0.53
C TRP A 139 5.77 -10.95 0.07
N ALA A 140 5.20 -9.78 0.30
CA ALA A 140 5.88 -8.52 0.10
C ALA A 140 5.47 -7.49 1.15
N TYR A 141 6.36 -6.53 1.41
CA TYR A 141 6.07 -5.33 2.18
C TYR A 141 6.65 -4.09 1.49
N LEU A 142 6.05 -2.95 1.78
CA LEU A 142 6.52 -1.62 1.44
C LEU A 142 6.40 -0.75 2.69
N ILE A 143 7.46 -0.02 3.04
CA ILE A 143 7.49 0.97 4.11
C ILE A 143 7.83 2.31 3.48
N GLU A 144 6.98 3.32 3.71
CA GLU A 144 7.14 4.68 3.20
C GLU A 144 7.19 5.66 4.37
N TRP A 145 8.18 6.57 4.36
CA TRP A 145 8.30 7.67 5.33
C TRP A 145 8.97 8.86 4.66
N ASP A 146 8.49 10.05 4.93
CA ASP A 146 8.90 11.25 4.21
C ASP A 146 8.89 11.02 2.68
N ASP A 147 10.00 11.31 2.00
CA ASP A 147 10.21 11.02 0.58
C ASP A 147 10.96 9.70 0.34
N GLN A 148 11.13 8.86 1.38
CA GLN A 148 11.87 7.61 1.32
C GLN A 148 10.96 6.40 1.33
N LYS A 149 11.46 5.29 0.80
CA LYS A 149 10.77 4.00 0.86
C LYS A 149 11.76 2.84 0.86
N VAL A 150 11.38 1.76 1.52
CA VAL A 150 12.06 0.47 1.45
C VAL A 150 11.00 -0.62 1.26
N HIS A 151 11.35 -1.64 0.49
CA HIS A 151 10.48 -2.79 0.29
C HIS A 151 11.28 -4.09 0.37
N GLY A 152 10.57 -5.19 0.55
CA GLY A 152 11.15 -6.52 0.50
C GLY A 152 10.11 -7.54 0.08
N SER A 153 10.58 -8.63 -0.51
CA SER A 153 9.75 -9.75 -0.94
C SER A 153 10.49 -11.06 -0.77
N GLY A 154 9.75 -12.15 -0.65
CA GLY A 154 10.28 -13.50 -0.54
C GLY A 154 9.18 -14.51 -0.75
N GLY A 155 9.54 -15.81 -0.75
CA GLY A 155 8.54 -16.84 -0.98
C GLY A 155 9.00 -18.22 -0.58
N GLU A 156 8.06 -19.14 -0.53
CA GLU A 156 8.27 -20.57 -0.29
C GLU A 156 7.23 -21.40 -1.07
N TYR A 157 7.53 -22.65 -1.30
CA TYR A 157 6.57 -23.57 -1.94
C TYR A 157 5.66 -24.22 -0.91
N GLY A 158 4.39 -24.44 -1.27
CA GLY A 158 3.41 -25.15 -0.46
C GLY A 158 2.86 -24.38 0.74
N ALA A 159 3.07 -23.07 0.80
CA ALA A 159 2.50 -22.23 1.83
C ALA A 159 1.08 -21.74 1.47
N THR A 160 0.30 -21.48 2.50
CA THR A 160 -1.05 -20.90 2.35
C THR A 160 -1.00 -19.38 2.26
N ASN A 161 -2.02 -18.79 1.64
CA ASN A 161 -2.22 -17.34 1.62
C ASN A 161 -2.09 -16.73 3.03
N ASN A 162 -2.82 -17.27 4.01
CA ASN A 162 -2.76 -16.78 5.39
C ASN A 162 -1.35 -16.82 6.01
N LYS A 163 -0.53 -17.81 5.64
CA LYS A 163 0.87 -17.87 6.10
C LYS A 163 1.69 -16.76 5.48
N MET A 164 1.53 -16.51 4.20
CA MET A 164 2.26 -15.44 3.49
C MET A 164 1.88 -14.05 3.99
N GLU A 165 0.61 -13.80 4.27
CA GLU A 165 0.13 -12.56 4.90
C GLU A 165 0.80 -12.29 6.25
N GLN A 166 0.89 -13.34 7.11
CA GLN A 166 1.59 -13.25 8.39
C GLN A 166 3.09 -13.00 8.18
N THR A 167 3.69 -13.71 7.24
CA THR A 167 5.12 -13.58 6.93
C THR A 167 5.46 -12.20 6.38
N ALA A 168 4.59 -11.61 5.57
CA ALA A 168 4.73 -10.23 5.09
C ALA A 168 4.82 -9.24 6.26
N LEU A 169 3.86 -9.31 7.19
CA LEU A 169 3.85 -8.43 8.35
C LEU A 169 5.05 -8.68 9.30
N ILE A 170 5.45 -9.93 9.52
CA ILE A 170 6.63 -10.27 10.31
C ILE A 170 7.89 -9.62 9.73
N ASN A 171 8.09 -9.72 8.41
CA ASN A 171 9.28 -9.15 7.76
C ASN A 171 9.23 -7.62 7.74
N ALA A 172 8.07 -7.02 7.57
CA ALA A 172 7.90 -5.57 7.70
C ALA A 172 8.27 -5.07 9.10
N LEU A 173 7.77 -5.73 10.16
CA LEU A 173 8.09 -5.39 11.55
C LEU A 173 9.59 -5.55 11.84
N LYS A 174 10.23 -6.62 11.37
CA LYS A 174 11.67 -6.82 11.48
C LYS A 174 12.44 -5.69 10.80
N LYS A 175 12.02 -5.29 9.62
CA LYS A 175 12.64 -4.18 8.89
C LYS A 175 12.49 -2.84 9.61
N LEU A 176 11.33 -2.58 10.20
CA LEU A 176 11.10 -1.38 11.01
C LEU A 176 11.99 -1.35 12.26
N LEU A 177 12.24 -2.51 12.91
CA LEU A 177 13.22 -2.62 14.01
C LEU A 177 14.64 -2.31 13.54
N GLU A 178 15.06 -2.84 12.38
CA GLU A 178 16.37 -2.53 11.79
C GLU A 178 16.54 -1.04 11.49
N LEU A 179 15.45 -0.35 11.12
CA LEU A 179 15.44 1.10 10.86
C LEU A 179 15.35 1.94 12.14
N GLY A 180 15.11 1.32 13.30
CA GLY A 180 14.92 2.02 14.56
C GLY A 180 13.60 2.79 14.65
N PHE A 181 12.54 2.31 13.99
CA PHE A 181 11.23 2.99 13.94
C PHE A 181 10.21 2.43 14.93
N ASN A 182 10.62 1.57 15.84
CA ASN A 182 9.74 0.88 16.78
C ASN A 182 9.08 1.80 17.83
N ASP A 183 9.64 2.99 18.06
CA ASP A 183 9.09 4.02 18.97
C ASP A 183 8.27 5.09 18.25
N LYS A 184 8.08 4.97 16.93
CA LYS A 184 7.40 5.96 16.09
C LYS A 184 5.91 5.64 15.96
N HIS A 185 5.12 6.68 15.68
CA HIS A 185 3.71 6.53 15.34
C HIS A 185 3.57 5.95 13.92
N LEU A 186 3.12 4.70 13.82
CA LEU A 186 3.11 3.92 12.57
C LEU A 186 1.70 3.53 12.12
N LEU A 187 1.48 3.58 10.81
CA LEU A 187 0.28 3.04 10.17
C LEU A 187 0.62 1.76 9.41
N PHE A 188 -0.10 0.69 9.69
CA PHE A 188 -0.07 -0.56 8.94
C PHE A 188 -1.37 -0.72 8.15
N VAL A 189 -1.25 -0.87 6.84
CA VAL A 189 -2.36 -1.05 5.90
C VAL A 189 -2.30 -2.47 5.34
N LEU A 190 -3.30 -3.28 5.70
CA LEU A 190 -3.37 -4.70 5.39
C LEU A 190 -4.65 -5.00 4.60
N ASP A 191 -4.60 -5.91 3.63
CA ASP A 191 -5.80 -6.42 2.97
C ASP A 191 -6.30 -7.73 3.60
N SER A 192 -5.48 -8.39 4.42
CA SER A 192 -5.86 -9.56 5.20
C SER A 192 -6.74 -9.23 6.40
N GLN A 193 -8.05 -9.40 6.25
CA GLN A 193 -8.98 -9.28 7.39
C GLN A 193 -8.69 -10.29 8.51
N TYR A 194 -8.10 -11.45 8.18
CA TYR A 194 -7.77 -12.46 9.15
C TYR A 194 -6.64 -11.99 10.08
N VAL A 195 -5.56 -11.46 9.53
CA VAL A 195 -4.44 -10.92 10.29
C VAL A 195 -4.89 -9.69 11.07
N LEU A 196 -5.58 -8.76 10.44
CA LEU A 196 -6.09 -7.55 11.07
C LEU A 196 -7.02 -7.84 12.25
N ASN A 197 -7.97 -8.78 12.10
CA ASN A 197 -8.88 -9.14 13.18
C ASN A 197 -8.16 -9.85 14.34
N ALA A 198 -7.11 -10.63 14.05
CA ALA A 198 -6.30 -11.26 15.10
C ALA A 198 -5.61 -10.22 15.99
N ILE A 199 -5.18 -9.10 15.43
CA ILE A 199 -4.58 -7.97 16.14
C ILE A 199 -5.67 -7.12 16.84
N ASN A 200 -6.58 -6.52 16.07
CA ASN A 200 -7.52 -5.50 16.54
C ASN A 200 -8.63 -6.07 17.44
N LYS A 201 -9.02 -7.34 17.25
CA LYS A 201 -10.02 -8.01 18.09
C LYS A 201 -9.41 -8.87 19.22
N HIS A 202 -8.12 -8.70 19.48
CA HIS A 202 -7.40 -9.38 20.55
C HIS A 202 -7.46 -10.92 20.48
N TRP A 203 -7.54 -11.50 19.25
CA TRP A 203 -7.54 -12.95 19.10
C TRP A 203 -6.19 -13.56 19.50
N LEU A 204 -5.07 -12.86 19.24
CA LEU A 204 -3.73 -13.29 19.65
C LEU A 204 -3.67 -13.55 21.16
N GLN A 205 -4.14 -12.61 21.99
CA GLN A 205 -4.18 -12.77 23.44
C GLN A 205 -5.07 -13.94 23.87
N SER A 206 -6.20 -14.10 23.19
CA SER A 206 -7.12 -15.22 23.44
C SER A 206 -6.50 -16.57 23.07
N TRP A 207 -5.80 -16.67 21.94
CA TRP A 207 -5.10 -17.89 21.53
C TRP A 207 -3.94 -18.21 22.45
N LYS A 208 -3.14 -17.22 22.84
CA LYS A 208 -2.05 -17.36 23.82
C LYS A 208 -2.52 -17.92 25.15
N LYS A 209 -3.61 -17.36 25.72
CA LYS A 209 -4.24 -17.86 26.96
C LYS A 209 -4.69 -19.32 26.88
N ARG A 210 -5.01 -19.81 25.68
CA ARG A 210 -5.42 -21.20 25.41
C ARG A 210 -4.29 -22.09 24.90
N GLY A 211 -3.02 -21.71 25.09
CA GLY A 211 -1.86 -22.47 24.62
C GLY A 211 -1.78 -22.53 23.08
N TRP A 212 -2.05 -21.41 22.42
CA TRP A 212 -2.03 -21.24 20.94
C TRP A 212 -3.04 -22.15 20.23
N ARG A 213 -4.26 -22.19 20.74
CA ARG A 213 -5.39 -22.96 20.17
C ARG A 213 -6.61 -22.07 19.98
N ARG A 214 -7.39 -22.35 18.93
CA ARG A 214 -8.72 -21.77 18.75
C ARG A 214 -9.73 -22.46 19.66
N SER A 215 -10.87 -21.84 19.91
CA SER A 215 -12.01 -22.49 20.61
C SER A 215 -12.56 -23.69 19.83
N SER A 216 -12.46 -23.63 18.48
CA SER A 216 -12.99 -24.66 17.56
C SER A 216 -11.95 -25.65 17.04
N GLY A 217 -10.75 -25.75 17.66
CA GLY A 217 -9.73 -26.71 17.24
C GLY A 217 -8.32 -26.12 17.12
N PRO A 218 -7.42 -26.78 16.38
CA PRO A 218 -6.03 -26.34 16.23
C PRO A 218 -5.93 -24.99 15.53
N LEU A 219 -4.93 -24.19 15.90
CA LEU A 219 -4.56 -22.97 15.23
C LEU A 219 -3.53 -23.31 14.14
N ALA A 220 -3.75 -22.87 12.91
CA ALA A 220 -2.74 -22.97 11.86
C ALA A 220 -1.69 -21.86 12.01
N ASN A 221 -0.48 -22.11 11.51
CA ASN A 221 0.62 -21.14 11.49
C ASN A 221 0.96 -20.60 12.88
N VAL A 222 1.06 -21.50 13.88
CA VAL A 222 1.29 -21.13 15.28
C VAL A 222 2.61 -20.39 15.45
N ALA A 223 3.66 -20.80 14.74
CA ALA A 223 4.98 -20.18 14.83
C ALA A 223 4.93 -18.71 14.37
N GLU A 224 4.24 -18.43 13.28
CA GLU A 224 4.06 -17.09 12.74
C GLU A 224 3.25 -16.21 13.72
N TRP A 225 2.20 -16.76 14.34
CA TRP A 225 1.43 -16.04 15.37
C TRP A 225 2.23 -15.75 16.63
N GLN A 226 3.09 -16.66 17.06
CA GLN A 226 3.97 -16.44 18.20
C GLN A 226 5.00 -15.34 17.90
N GLU A 227 5.58 -15.35 16.72
CA GLU A 227 6.53 -14.33 16.29
C GLU A 227 5.83 -12.96 16.15
N LEU A 228 4.61 -12.89 15.61
CA LEU A 228 3.81 -11.66 15.58
C LEU A 228 3.50 -11.14 16.99
N ASP A 229 3.09 -12.02 17.95
CA ASP A 229 2.84 -11.61 19.34
C ASP A 229 4.10 -11.05 20.02
N ARG A 230 5.27 -11.58 19.64
CA ARG A 230 6.56 -11.07 20.14
C ARG A 230 6.89 -9.71 19.54
N LEU A 231 6.84 -9.59 18.21
CA LEU A 231 7.21 -8.37 17.50
C LEU A 231 6.27 -7.20 17.79
N LEU A 232 4.96 -7.41 17.80
CA LEU A 232 3.98 -6.36 18.03
C LEU A 232 4.14 -5.64 19.38
N LYS A 233 4.79 -6.24 20.35
CA LYS A 233 5.08 -5.61 21.66
C LYS A 233 6.15 -4.52 21.56
N GLU A 234 7.03 -4.63 20.55
CA GLU A 234 8.07 -3.64 20.29
C GLU A 234 7.50 -2.37 19.63
N PHE A 235 6.23 -2.39 19.20
CA PHE A 235 5.56 -1.31 18.47
C PHE A 235 4.30 -0.82 19.19
N PRO A 236 4.44 -0.16 20.36
CA PRO A 236 3.29 0.24 21.17
C PRO A 236 2.41 1.31 20.53
N ASP A 237 2.97 2.14 19.64
CA ASP A 237 2.27 3.24 18.97
C ASP A 237 2.02 2.91 17.49
N SER A 238 1.17 1.88 17.27
CA SER A 238 0.85 1.38 15.93
C SER A 238 -0.63 1.31 15.69
N THR A 239 -1.05 1.82 14.54
CA THR A 239 -2.43 1.72 14.03
C THR A 239 -2.48 0.69 12.91
N PHE A 240 -3.47 -0.20 12.95
CA PHE A 240 -3.67 -1.24 11.93
C PHE A 240 -5.02 -1.03 11.25
N GLU A 241 -5.00 -0.81 9.94
CA GLU A 241 -6.20 -0.56 9.15
C GLU A 241 -6.32 -1.53 7.96
N TRP A 242 -7.55 -1.72 7.53
CA TRP A 242 -7.87 -2.58 6.41
C TRP A 242 -7.98 -1.79 5.12
N THR A 243 -7.41 -2.31 4.05
CA THR A 243 -7.69 -1.88 2.69
C THR A 243 -8.34 -3.01 1.91
N LYS A 244 -9.21 -2.69 0.96
CA LYS A 244 -9.72 -3.70 0.03
C LYS A 244 -8.61 -4.02 -0.97
N GLY A 245 -8.28 -5.30 -1.13
CA GLY A 245 -7.36 -5.76 -2.18
C GLY A 245 -7.79 -5.22 -3.56
N HIS A 246 -6.86 -4.80 -4.38
CA HIS A 246 -7.05 -4.20 -5.71
C HIS A 246 -7.91 -2.92 -5.75
N ALA A 247 -8.02 -2.16 -4.66
CA ALA A 247 -8.79 -0.93 -4.59
C ALA A 247 -7.88 0.28 -4.50
N ASN A 248 -7.59 0.96 -5.60
CA ASN A 248 -7.00 2.31 -5.72
C ASN A 248 -6.05 2.76 -4.57
N ASN A 249 -5.37 1.81 -3.93
CA ASN A 249 -4.37 2.07 -2.90
C ASN A 249 -3.01 1.72 -3.47
N ARG A 250 -2.25 2.74 -3.84
CA ARG A 250 -0.95 2.62 -4.52
C ARG A 250 0.05 1.72 -3.77
N GLY A 251 0.07 1.78 -2.44
CA GLY A 251 0.96 0.95 -1.65
C GLY A 251 0.56 -0.53 -1.66
N ASN A 252 -0.75 -0.81 -1.61
CA ASN A 252 -1.27 -2.18 -1.72
C ASN A 252 -1.07 -2.76 -3.12
N GLU A 253 -1.29 -1.97 -4.17
CA GLU A 253 -1.00 -2.38 -5.55
C GLU A 253 0.49 -2.69 -5.77
N PHE A 254 1.37 -1.91 -5.12
CA PHE A 254 2.81 -2.14 -5.19
C PHE A 254 3.19 -3.50 -4.59
N VAL A 255 2.69 -3.84 -3.39
CA VAL A 255 3.06 -5.10 -2.72
C VAL A 255 2.44 -6.32 -3.42
N ASP A 256 1.22 -6.21 -3.96
CA ASP A 256 0.63 -7.25 -4.81
C ASP A 256 1.48 -7.51 -6.07
N HIS A 257 1.89 -6.45 -6.77
CA HIS A 257 2.77 -6.56 -7.93
C HIS A 257 4.12 -7.17 -7.54
N GLU A 258 4.71 -6.78 -6.41
CA GLU A 258 6.03 -7.22 -5.97
C GLU A 258 6.05 -8.71 -5.60
N LEU A 259 5.04 -9.21 -4.87
CA LEU A 259 4.95 -10.65 -4.57
C LEU A 259 4.72 -11.49 -5.83
N ASN A 260 3.92 -11.00 -6.76
CA ASN A 260 3.70 -11.66 -8.05
C ASN A 260 4.97 -11.71 -8.89
N ARG A 261 5.72 -10.61 -8.95
CA ARG A 261 7.04 -10.53 -9.61
C ARG A 261 8.02 -11.52 -8.98
N TYR A 262 8.04 -11.65 -7.65
CA TYR A 262 8.89 -12.62 -6.96
C TYR A 262 8.57 -14.06 -7.40
N MET A 263 7.29 -14.44 -7.41
CA MET A 263 6.85 -15.77 -7.85
C MET A 263 7.20 -16.06 -9.31
N ASP A 264 7.21 -15.05 -10.18
CA ASP A 264 7.53 -15.22 -11.61
C ASP A 264 9.03 -15.35 -11.87
N GLN A 265 9.86 -14.60 -11.15
CA GLN A 265 11.27 -14.43 -11.47
C GLN A 265 12.21 -15.22 -10.56
N LYS A 266 11.78 -15.60 -9.36
CA LYS A 266 12.65 -16.21 -8.33
C LYS A 266 12.22 -17.62 -7.91
N MET A 267 11.04 -18.06 -8.34
CA MET A 267 10.48 -19.37 -8.04
C MET A 267 10.10 -20.08 -9.36
#